data_39759b3e786e1d2d81551913e544d7c6
#
_entry.id   39759b3e786e1d2d81551913e544d7c6
#
_cell.length_a   1.000
_cell.length_b   1.000
_cell.length_c   1.000
_cell.angle_alpha   90.00
_cell.angle_beta   90.00
_cell.angle_gamma   90.00
#
_symmetry.space_group_name_H-M   'P 1'
#
loop_
_entity.id
_entity.type
_entity.pdbx_description
1 polymer ?
#
loop_
_entity_poly.entity_id
_entity_poly.type
_entity_poly.pdbx_seq_one_letter_code
_entity_poly.pdbx_strand_id
1 'polypeptide(L)'
;MRNIIRGLLLTPLFALVVSGCDTARQDVTLHARDAVPERLSDWHIVEAIDEELTLNRGVTPYDLNTALFTDYAHKLRTVWMPPGTSAVYGEERFDYPVGTVLTKTFYYPKGPDGTVLRTDDYRRDYVEGKVGEALALDRVHLVETRVLVKRADGWQALPYVWNAEQTDATLEIAGDASPMRLASDGGASQPFTYVVPDANQCAGCHADNHTQKAIAPLGPRARHLNKDYAYASGAQNQLLHWQQIGYLSGLPAFEAIPRNADFADADLPLEMRARAYLDINCGHCHNPAGAADTSGLMLHHSEQDRRRLGLCKPPVAAGTGSGDRRFAIVPGHPEDSILTFRVESTDPGAMMPELGRSLVHEEGVALLREWIAAMPGNCS
;
A
#
# COMPACT_ATOMS: atom_id res chain seq x y z
N MET A 1 78.51 -44.70 24.28
CA MET A 1 77.30 -44.71 23.47
C MET A 1 76.19 -44.12 24.31
N ARG A 2 75.79 -42.87 24.03
CA ARG A 2 74.76 -42.11 24.78
C ARG A 2 73.56 -42.03 23.98
N ASN A 3 72.43 -42.67 24.39
CA ASN A 3 71.12 -42.54 23.78
C ASN A 3 70.42 -41.25 24.25
N ILE A 4 70.13 -40.35 23.35
CA ILE A 4 69.32 -39.15 23.59
C ILE A 4 67.88 -39.48 23.20
N ILE A 5 66.97 -39.54 24.22
CA ILE A 5 65.55 -39.66 24.03
C ILE A 5 65.00 -38.25 23.85
N ARG A 6 64.46 -37.94 22.66
CA ARG A 6 63.71 -36.72 22.38
C ARG A 6 62.24 -36.92 22.80
N GLY A 7 61.87 -36.24 23.89
CA GLY A 7 60.47 -36.17 24.29
C GLY A 7 59.64 -35.22 23.33
N LEU A 8 58.57 -35.71 22.75
CA LEU A 8 57.62 -34.96 21.94
C LEU A 8 56.60 -34.37 22.91
N LEU A 9 56.63 -33.04 23.08
CA LEU A 9 55.55 -32.29 23.79
C LEU A 9 54.35 -32.12 22.87
N LEU A 10 53.28 -32.84 23.13
CA LEU A 10 51.96 -32.59 22.53
C LEU A 10 51.28 -31.46 23.31
N THR A 11 51.09 -30.29 22.68
CA THR A 11 50.23 -29.22 23.16
C THR A 11 48.78 -29.52 22.74
N PRO A 12 47.82 -29.55 23.68
CA PRO A 12 46.41 -29.70 23.29
C PRO A 12 45.90 -28.37 22.71
N LEU A 13 45.43 -28.41 21.47
CA LEU A 13 44.74 -27.33 20.82
C LEU A 13 43.31 -27.29 21.38
N PHE A 14 43.01 -26.32 22.26
CA PHE A 14 41.67 -26.05 22.74
C PHE A 14 40.92 -25.32 21.64
N ALA A 15 40.05 -26.01 20.91
CA ALA A 15 39.12 -25.40 19.99
C ALA A 15 38.01 -24.70 20.80
N LEU A 16 38.03 -23.37 20.85
CA LEU A 16 36.90 -22.58 21.32
C LEU A 16 35.74 -22.78 20.32
N VAL A 17 34.74 -23.57 20.69
CA VAL A 17 33.45 -23.60 20.03
C VAL A 17 32.72 -22.33 20.46
N VAL A 18 32.74 -21.30 19.64
CA VAL A 18 31.86 -20.15 19.78
C VAL A 18 30.47 -20.65 19.36
N SER A 19 29.67 -21.07 20.33
CA SER A 19 28.23 -21.24 20.15
C SER A 19 27.64 -19.85 19.90
N GLY A 20 27.50 -19.45 18.65
CA GLY A 20 26.64 -18.34 18.27
C GLY A 20 25.24 -18.72 18.74
N CYS A 21 24.66 -17.96 19.66
CA CYS A 21 23.24 -17.99 19.92
C CYS A 21 22.54 -17.49 18.66
N ASP A 22 22.26 -18.40 17.73
CA ASP A 22 21.26 -18.17 16.69
C ASP A 22 19.92 -18.14 17.44
N THR A 23 19.46 -16.95 17.81
CA THR A 23 18.12 -16.78 18.36
C THR A 23 17.19 -17.13 17.21
N ALA A 24 16.64 -18.36 17.26
CA ALA A 24 15.69 -18.83 16.26
C ALA A 24 14.57 -17.78 16.13
N ARG A 25 14.42 -17.22 14.92
CA ARG A 25 13.31 -16.29 14.62
C ARG A 25 12.00 -16.94 15.04
N GLN A 26 11.19 -16.20 15.78
CA GLN A 26 9.85 -16.64 16.15
C GLN A 26 8.98 -16.69 14.89
N ASP A 27 8.04 -17.64 14.82
CA ASP A 27 7.07 -17.68 13.74
C ASP A 27 6.03 -16.56 13.89
N VAL A 28 5.41 -16.15 12.78
CA VAL A 28 4.29 -15.17 12.81
C VAL A 28 3.23 -15.62 13.80
N THR A 29 2.89 -14.74 14.73
CA THR A 29 1.97 -15.03 15.83
C THR A 29 0.59 -14.44 15.57
N LEU A 30 -0.44 -15.28 15.58
CA LEU A 30 -1.83 -14.85 15.49
C LEU A 30 -2.40 -14.62 16.89
N HIS A 31 -2.93 -13.43 17.11
CA HIS A 31 -3.59 -13.06 18.36
C HIS A 31 -5.11 -13.13 18.24
N ALA A 32 -5.81 -13.40 19.32
CA ALA A 32 -7.27 -13.37 19.33
C ALA A 32 -7.80 -11.92 19.11
N ARG A 33 -9.05 -11.80 18.67
CA ARG A 33 -9.64 -10.47 18.37
C ARG A 33 -9.67 -9.54 19.57
N ASP A 34 -9.89 -10.08 20.74
CA ASP A 34 -9.98 -9.38 22.03
C ASP A 34 -8.65 -9.28 22.80
N ALA A 35 -7.59 -9.89 22.25
CA ALA A 35 -6.24 -9.90 22.79
C ALA A 35 -5.22 -9.37 21.76
N VAL A 36 -5.57 -8.26 21.11
CA VAL A 36 -4.67 -7.62 20.14
C VAL A 36 -3.45 -7.07 20.88
N PRO A 37 -2.22 -7.34 20.41
CA PRO A 37 -1.02 -6.83 21.07
C PRO A 37 -0.90 -5.32 20.92
N GLU A 38 -0.34 -4.69 21.93
CA GLU A 38 -0.03 -3.27 21.94
C GLU A 38 1.10 -2.93 20.95
N ARG A 39 2.03 -3.87 20.73
CA ARG A 39 3.22 -3.68 19.89
C ARG A 39 3.13 -4.46 18.58
N LEU A 40 3.61 -3.83 17.51
CA LEU A 40 3.70 -4.49 16.20
C LEU A 40 4.66 -5.67 16.21
N SER A 41 5.75 -5.58 16.96
CA SER A 41 6.76 -6.65 17.10
C SER A 41 6.17 -7.96 17.60
N ASP A 42 5.11 -7.95 18.42
CA ASP A 42 4.47 -9.15 18.95
C ASP A 42 3.76 -10.00 17.87
N TRP A 43 3.49 -9.44 16.69
CA TRP A 43 2.99 -10.20 15.54
C TRP A 43 4.07 -11.02 14.84
N HIS A 44 5.33 -10.68 15.02
CA HIS A 44 6.47 -11.30 14.33
C HIS A 44 6.30 -11.35 12.79
N ILE A 45 5.69 -10.32 12.20
CA ILE A 45 5.53 -10.19 10.74
C ILE A 45 6.76 -9.51 10.15
N VAL A 46 7.22 -8.46 10.81
CA VAL A 46 8.43 -7.70 10.49
C VAL A 46 9.28 -7.57 11.73
N GLU A 47 10.57 -7.48 11.55
CA GLU A 47 11.55 -7.31 12.63
C GLU A 47 12.47 -6.15 12.32
N ALA A 48 12.57 -5.19 13.27
CA ALA A 48 13.52 -4.08 13.21
C ALA A 48 14.79 -4.48 13.94
N ILE A 49 15.81 -4.94 13.22
CA ILE A 49 17.09 -5.45 13.77
C ILE A 49 18.24 -4.87 12.95
N ASP A 50 19.30 -4.41 13.62
CA ASP A 50 20.54 -3.96 12.98
C ASP A 50 20.34 -2.92 11.86
N GLU A 51 19.46 -1.92 12.11
CA GLU A 51 19.09 -0.88 11.15
C GLU A 51 18.39 -1.40 9.88
N GLU A 52 17.84 -2.60 9.93
CA GLU A 52 17.01 -3.17 8.87
C GLU A 52 15.60 -3.48 9.40
N LEU A 53 14.58 -3.18 8.60
CA LEU A 53 13.23 -3.74 8.77
C LEU A 53 13.08 -4.92 7.83
N THR A 54 13.18 -6.13 8.36
CA THR A 54 13.16 -7.38 7.59
C THR A 54 11.81 -8.09 7.69
N LEU A 55 11.44 -8.82 6.63
CA LEU A 55 10.27 -9.68 6.63
C LEU A 55 10.57 -11.02 7.32
N ASN A 56 9.62 -11.52 8.10
CA ASN A 56 9.74 -12.84 8.72
C ASN A 56 9.43 -13.97 7.71
N ARG A 57 9.71 -15.21 8.10
CA ARG A 57 9.52 -16.39 7.25
C ARG A 57 8.06 -16.50 6.79
N GLY A 58 7.86 -16.74 5.49
CA GLY A 58 6.54 -16.85 4.89
C GLY A 58 5.85 -15.52 4.64
N VAL A 59 6.35 -14.40 5.18
CA VAL A 59 5.83 -13.08 4.83
C VAL A 59 6.30 -12.72 3.44
N THR A 60 5.38 -12.52 2.52
CA THR A 60 5.66 -12.29 1.10
C THR A 60 5.32 -10.85 0.72
N PRO A 61 6.27 -10.08 0.19
CA PRO A 61 6.01 -8.72 -0.27
C PRO A 61 5.24 -8.73 -1.59
N TYR A 62 4.50 -7.63 -1.84
CA TYR A 62 3.84 -7.39 -3.12
C TYR A 62 3.70 -5.89 -3.40
N ASP A 63 3.48 -5.56 -4.67
CA ASP A 63 3.21 -4.20 -5.10
C ASP A 63 2.07 -4.15 -6.12
N LEU A 64 1.58 -2.95 -6.43
CA LEU A 64 0.43 -2.71 -7.31
C LEU A 64 0.89 -2.06 -8.62
N ASN A 65 0.18 -2.33 -9.73
CA ASN A 65 0.45 -1.67 -11.02
C ASN A 65 0.34 -0.15 -10.91
N THR A 66 -0.74 0.32 -10.32
CA THR A 66 -0.94 1.72 -9.96
C THR A 66 -1.06 1.81 -8.45
N ALA A 67 -0.25 2.64 -7.81
CA ALA A 67 -0.29 2.82 -6.36
C ALA A 67 -1.46 3.71 -5.93
N LEU A 68 -2.07 3.40 -4.77
CA LEU A 68 -2.98 4.31 -4.09
C LEU A 68 -2.16 5.43 -3.47
N PHE A 69 -2.51 6.68 -3.78
CA PHE A 69 -1.83 7.86 -3.26
C PHE A 69 -2.08 8.06 -1.76
N THR A 70 -1.06 8.47 -1.04
CA THR A 70 -1.10 8.88 0.37
C THR A 70 0.10 9.79 0.62
N ASP A 71 -0.06 11.08 0.36
CA ASP A 71 0.93 12.13 0.64
C ASP A 71 2.38 11.79 0.22
N TYR A 72 2.56 11.11 -0.91
CA TYR A 72 3.86 10.62 -1.43
C TYR A 72 4.58 9.60 -0.54
N ALA A 73 3.93 9.06 0.49
CA ALA A 73 4.52 7.97 1.27
C ALA A 73 4.75 6.73 0.40
N HIS A 74 5.93 6.14 0.50
CA HIS A 74 6.22 4.82 -0.03
C HIS A 74 5.51 3.75 0.80
N LYS A 75 5.37 2.56 0.25
CA LYS A 75 4.61 1.50 0.92
C LYS A 75 5.26 0.14 0.72
N LEU A 76 5.64 -0.50 1.82
CA LEU A 76 5.96 -1.92 1.84
C LEU A 76 4.66 -2.66 2.18
N ARG A 77 4.18 -3.49 1.25
CA ARG A 77 2.98 -4.30 1.41
C ARG A 77 3.35 -5.76 1.52
N THR A 78 2.73 -6.46 2.46
CA THR A 78 3.01 -7.88 2.64
C THR A 78 1.75 -8.70 2.84
N VAL A 79 1.85 -9.98 2.56
CA VAL A 79 0.86 -10.99 2.86
C VAL A 79 1.53 -12.14 3.59
N TRP A 80 0.83 -12.66 4.58
CA TRP A 80 1.16 -13.92 5.24
C TRP A 80 -0.12 -14.74 5.42
N MET A 81 -0.02 -16.04 5.22
CA MET A 81 -1.11 -16.99 5.46
C MET A 81 -0.64 -18.13 6.33
N PRO A 82 -1.52 -18.71 7.16
CA PRO A 82 -1.17 -19.89 7.96
C PRO A 82 -0.64 -21.03 7.08
N PRO A 83 0.39 -21.76 7.53
CA PRO A 83 0.95 -22.87 6.78
C PRO A 83 -0.11 -23.87 6.30
N GLY A 84 0.00 -24.28 5.04
CA GLY A 84 -0.93 -25.23 4.42
C GLY A 84 -2.28 -24.63 4.00
N THR A 85 -2.45 -23.30 4.10
CA THR A 85 -3.65 -22.60 3.60
C THR A 85 -3.32 -21.77 2.36
N SER A 86 -4.34 -21.46 1.56
CA SER A 86 -4.20 -20.68 0.33
C SER A 86 -5.44 -19.81 0.12
N ALA A 87 -5.27 -18.62 -0.43
CA ALA A 87 -6.38 -17.85 -0.96
C ALA A 87 -6.88 -18.50 -2.26
N VAL A 88 -8.19 -18.38 -2.51
CA VAL A 88 -8.79 -18.82 -3.77
C VAL A 88 -8.96 -17.60 -4.67
N TYR A 89 -8.56 -17.75 -5.94
CA TYR A 89 -8.72 -16.71 -6.95
C TYR A 89 -10.19 -16.31 -7.11
N GLY A 90 -10.42 -15.02 -7.16
CA GLY A 90 -11.64 -14.38 -7.61
C GLY A 90 -11.24 -13.13 -8.40
N GLU A 91 -11.92 -12.84 -9.48
CA GLU A 91 -11.57 -11.72 -10.37
C GLU A 91 -11.58 -10.38 -9.63
N GLU A 92 -12.60 -10.13 -8.82
CA GLU A 92 -12.74 -8.91 -8.03
C GLU A 92 -12.05 -8.99 -6.68
N ARG A 93 -12.01 -10.18 -6.06
CA ARG A 93 -11.42 -10.41 -4.74
C ARG A 93 -10.94 -11.83 -4.60
N PHE A 94 -9.84 -12.00 -3.89
CA PHE A 94 -9.42 -13.30 -3.42
C PHE A 94 -10.22 -13.69 -2.17
N ASP A 95 -10.61 -14.97 -2.08
CA ASP A 95 -11.16 -15.52 -0.84
C ASP A 95 -10.01 -16.00 0.04
N TYR A 96 -9.74 -15.23 1.08
CA TYR A 96 -8.63 -15.47 1.99
C TYR A 96 -9.02 -16.41 3.13
N PRO A 97 -8.16 -17.37 3.51
CA PRO A 97 -8.38 -18.22 4.68
C PRO A 97 -8.34 -17.40 5.98
N VAL A 98 -9.03 -17.90 7.01
CA VAL A 98 -8.94 -17.34 8.36
C VAL A 98 -7.49 -17.41 8.85
N GLY A 99 -7.04 -16.34 9.48
CA GLY A 99 -5.65 -16.19 9.90
C GLY A 99 -4.76 -15.49 8.89
N THR A 100 -5.24 -15.16 7.68
CA THR A 100 -4.48 -14.33 6.75
C THR A 100 -4.18 -12.96 7.36
N VAL A 101 -2.96 -12.50 7.22
CA VAL A 101 -2.50 -11.17 7.62
C VAL A 101 -2.00 -10.42 6.39
N LEU A 102 -2.59 -9.25 6.14
CA LEU A 102 -2.11 -8.29 5.17
C LEU A 102 -1.52 -7.10 5.92
N THR A 103 -0.32 -6.66 5.55
CA THR A 103 0.25 -5.45 6.13
C THR A 103 0.54 -4.41 5.07
N LYS A 104 0.56 -3.15 5.50
CA LYS A 104 0.99 -2.02 4.70
C LYS A 104 1.74 -1.04 5.59
N THR A 105 3.06 -1.02 5.44
CA THR A 105 3.94 -0.08 6.12
C THR A 105 4.14 1.15 5.26
N PHE A 106 3.80 2.31 5.79
CA PHE A 106 4.00 3.61 5.14
C PHE A 106 5.28 4.22 5.66
N TYR A 107 6.09 4.71 4.73
CA TYR A 107 7.38 5.28 5.06
C TYR A 107 7.80 6.31 4.01
N TYR A 108 8.79 7.11 4.34
CA TYR A 108 9.42 8.06 3.44
C TYR A 108 10.92 7.85 3.42
N PRO A 109 11.60 8.10 2.29
CA PRO A 109 13.06 8.29 2.31
C PRO A 109 13.41 9.48 3.19
N LYS A 110 14.46 9.36 4.01
CA LYS A 110 14.99 10.45 4.82
C LYS A 110 15.67 11.49 3.93
N GLY A 111 15.32 12.75 4.17
CA GLY A 111 15.97 13.91 3.60
C GLY A 111 16.92 14.59 4.60
N PRO A 112 17.59 15.68 4.19
CA PRO A 112 18.42 16.48 5.08
C PRO A 112 17.56 17.21 6.13
N ASP A 113 18.17 17.56 7.26
CA ASP A 113 17.58 18.44 8.27
C ASP A 113 16.20 18.00 8.79
N GLY A 114 15.99 16.68 8.93
CA GLY A 114 14.74 16.11 9.44
C GLY A 114 13.56 16.21 8.45
N THR A 115 13.82 16.49 7.18
CA THR A 115 12.82 16.41 6.13
C THR A 115 12.64 14.96 5.65
N VAL A 116 11.53 14.71 4.96
CA VAL A 116 11.31 13.48 4.19
C VAL A 116 11.25 13.81 2.70
N LEU A 117 11.59 12.85 1.85
CA LEU A 117 11.74 13.10 0.42
C LEU A 117 10.51 12.61 -0.36
N ARG A 118 10.11 13.42 -1.35
CA ARG A 118 9.28 12.99 -2.47
C ARG A 118 10.21 12.49 -3.58
N THR A 119 10.12 11.21 -3.90
CA THR A 119 10.89 10.59 -4.99
C THR A 119 10.17 9.33 -5.48
N ASP A 120 10.38 8.97 -6.75
CA ASP A 120 9.89 7.72 -7.34
C ASP A 120 10.94 6.60 -7.25
N ASP A 121 12.16 6.92 -6.82
CA ASP A 121 13.23 5.94 -6.66
C ASP A 121 13.16 5.26 -5.28
N TYR A 122 12.25 4.27 -5.17
CA TYR A 122 12.11 3.46 -3.95
C TYR A 122 13.15 2.34 -3.82
N ARG A 123 13.99 2.08 -4.84
CA ARG A 123 15.04 1.05 -4.72
C ARG A 123 16.10 1.41 -3.68
N ARG A 124 16.39 2.71 -3.55
CA ARG A 124 17.32 3.26 -2.56
C ARG A 124 16.90 3.01 -1.10
N ASP A 125 15.62 2.73 -0.88
CA ASP A 125 15.05 2.55 0.46
C ASP A 125 15.37 1.18 1.05
N TYR A 126 15.76 0.25 0.18
CA TYR A 126 16.03 -1.13 0.57
C TYR A 126 17.51 -1.37 0.83
N VAL A 127 17.78 -2.36 1.66
CA VAL A 127 19.11 -2.90 1.83
C VAL A 127 19.63 -3.46 0.51
N GLU A 128 20.91 -3.24 0.22
CA GLU A 128 21.52 -3.72 -1.01
C GLU A 128 21.37 -5.24 -1.14
N GLY A 129 20.87 -5.69 -2.30
CA GLY A 129 20.57 -7.09 -2.56
C GLY A 129 19.28 -7.61 -1.94
N LYS A 130 18.53 -6.80 -1.17
CA LYS A 130 17.26 -7.18 -0.52
C LYS A 130 16.10 -6.27 -0.94
N VAL A 131 16.10 -5.80 -2.18
CA VAL A 131 15.03 -4.93 -2.70
C VAL A 131 13.66 -5.62 -2.57
N GLY A 132 12.72 -4.92 -1.93
CA GLY A 132 11.38 -5.45 -1.66
C GLY A 132 11.27 -6.34 -0.42
N GLU A 133 12.37 -6.70 0.25
CA GLU A 133 12.40 -7.63 1.39
C GLU A 133 12.88 -7.00 2.70
N ALA A 134 13.81 -6.05 2.62
CA ALA A 134 14.32 -5.37 3.81
C ALA A 134 14.51 -3.87 3.55
N LEU A 135 13.84 -3.04 4.35
CA LEU A 135 14.04 -1.58 4.33
C LEU A 135 15.29 -1.22 5.16
N ALA A 136 16.07 -0.28 4.66
CA ALA A 136 17.24 0.27 5.36
C ALA A 136 16.78 1.40 6.30
N LEU A 137 16.73 1.15 7.60
CA LEU A 137 16.20 2.08 8.60
C LEU A 137 17.07 3.34 8.79
N ASP A 138 18.33 3.29 8.38
CA ASP A 138 19.18 4.47 8.29
C ASP A 138 18.71 5.46 7.19
N ARG A 139 18.04 4.97 6.14
CA ARG A 139 17.61 5.73 4.95
C ARG A 139 16.15 6.08 4.93
N VAL A 140 15.30 5.38 5.70
CA VAL A 140 13.85 5.59 5.70
C VAL A 140 13.33 6.04 7.05
N HIS A 141 12.22 6.79 7.02
CA HIS A 141 11.42 7.17 8.18
C HIS A 141 10.08 6.42 8.10
N LEU A 142 9.90 5.43 8.98
CA LEU A 142 8.66 4.68 9.12
C LEU A 142 7.62 5.54 9.83
N VAL A 143 6.39 5.56 9.32
CA VAL A 143 5.29 6.34 9.90
C VAL A 143 4.29 5.43 10.60
N GLU A 144 3.67 4.53 9.84
CA GLU A 144 2.69 3.59 10.36
C GLU A 144 2.77 2.23 9.66
N THR A 145 2.30 1.19 10.33
CA THR A 145 2.01 -0.11 9.72
C THR A 145 0.56 -0.47 10.00
N ARG A 146 -0.25 -0.59 8.96
CA ARG A 146 -1.62 -1.09 9.07
C ARG A 146 -1.64 -2.60 8.92
N VAL A 147 -2.24 -3.28 9.88
CA VAL A 147 -2.44 -4.73 9.89
C VAL A 147 -3.92 -5.03 9.63
N LEU A 148 -4.20 -5.80 8.60
CA LEU A 148 -5.52 -6.37 8.34
C LEU A 148 -5.43 -7.88 8.59
N VAL A 149 -6.19 -8.38 9.55
CA VAL A 149 -6.22 -9.81 9.87
C VAL A 149 -7.59 -10.42 9.61
N LYS A 150 -7.63 -11.53 8.87
CA LYS A 150 -8.85 -12.28 8.60
C LYS A 150 -9.24 -13.11 9.81
N ARG A 151 -10.38 -12.78 10.40
CA ARG A 151 -11.02 -13.53 11.51
C ARG A 151 -12.14 -14.41 10.97
N ALA A 152 -12.66 -15.31 11.79
CA ALA A 152 -13.80 -16.15 11.42
C ALA A 152 -15.07 -15.33 11.10
N ASP A 153 -15.22 -14.17 11.73
CA ASP A 153 -16.36 -13.25 11.61
C ASP A 153 -16.10 -12.02 10.70
N GLY A 154 -15.00 -12.00 9.93
CA GLY A 154 -14.66 -10.92 9.01
C GLY A 154 -13.21 -10.44 9.15
N TRP A 155 -12.92 -9.23 8.72
CA TRP A 155 -11.60 -8.62 8.85
C TRP A 155 -11.52 -7.67 10.04
N GLN A 156 -10.34 -7.55 10.62
CA GLN A 156 -10.02 -6.59 11.67
C GLN A 156 -8.87 -5.71 11.19
N ALA A 157 -9.05 -4.39 11.25
CA ALA A 157 -8.06 -3.39 10.87
C ALA A 157 -7.42 -2.80 12.12
N LEU A 158 -6.09 -2.72 12.13
CA LEU A 158 -5.29 -2.32 13.28
C LEU A 158 -4.16 -1.40 12.82
N PRO A 159 -4.21 -0.10 13.14
CA PRO A 159 -3.14 0.84 12.85
C PRO A 159 -2.09 0.82 13.96
N TYR A 160 -0.82 0.69 13.59
CA TYR A 160 0.35 0.80 14.47
C TYR A 160 1.20 2.00 14.04
N VAL A 161 1.51 2.90 14.95
CA VAL A 161 2.34 4.09 14.71
C VAL A 161 3.76 3.83 15.22
N TRP A 162 4.77 4.07 14.35
CA TRP A 162 6.17 3.85 14.67
C TRP A 162 6.70 4.90 15.64
N ASN A 163 7.47 4.44 16.63
CA ASN A 163 8.13 5.32 17.58
C ASN A 163 9.25 6.15 16.91
N ALA A 164 9.69 7.20 17.59
CA ALA A 164 10.73 8.10 17.07
C ALA A 164 12.08 7.39 16.87
N GLU A 165 12.37 6.38 17.66
CA GLU A 165 13.58 5.56 17.61
C GLU A 165 13.56 4.56 16.45
N GLN A 166 12.41 4.39 15.77
CA GLN A 166 12.21 3.47 14.65
C GLN A 166 12.48 2.00 15.00
N THR A 167 12.21 1.63 16.26
CA THR A 167 12.50 0.29 16.80
C THR A 167 11.25 -0.59 16.90
N ASP A 168 10.07 0.03 17.08
CA ASP A 168 8.78 -0.66 17.16
C ASP A 168 7.62 0.30 16.87
N ALA A 169 6.41 -0.24 16.69
CA ALA A 169 5.20 0.54 16.50
C ALA A 169 4.13 0.14 17.53
N THR A 170 3.40 1.15 18.00
CA THR A 170 2.34 0.99 19.01
C THR A 170 0.95 1.08 18.36
N LEU A 171 0.01 0.28 18.84
CA LEU A 171 -1.39 0.28 18.38
C LEU A 171 -2.08 1.61 18.72
N GLU A 172 -2.54 2.33 17.69
CA GLU A 172 -3.20 3.63 17.82
C GLU A 172 -4.62 3.60 17.23
N ILE A 173 -5.57 3.04 17.99
CA ILE A 173 -6.97 2.92 17.55
C ILE A 173 -7.65 4.28 17.33
N ALA A 174 -7.22 5.29 18.07
CA ALA A 174 -7.72 6.67 17.96
C ALA A 174 -7.14 7.43 16.74
N GLY A 175 -6.18 6.82 16.03
CA GLY A 175 -5.43 7.50 15.00
C GLY A 175 -4.36 8.43 15.55
N ASP A 176 -3.57 9.03 14.65
CA ASP A 176 -2.50 9.97 14.99
C ASP A 176 -2.36 11.04 13.92
N ALA A 177 -1.65 12.12 14.24
CA ALA A 177 -1.36 13.22 13.32
C ALA A 177 0.08 13.71 13.52
N SER A 178 0.93 13.41 12.56
CA SER A 178 2.37 13.73 12.63
C SER A 178 2.72 14.91 11.72
N PRO A 179 3.16 16.06 12.27
CA PRO A 179 3.68 17.17 11.44
C PRO A 179 5.00 16.78 10.80
N MET A 180 5.08 16.94 9.48
CA MET A 180 6.23 16.56 8.67
C MET A 180 6.61 17.68 7.68
N ARG A 181 7.76 17.56 7.05
CA ARG A 181 8.22 18.45 5.98
C ARG A 181 8.66 17.61 4.79
N LEU A 182 7.95 17.76 3.67
CA LEU A 182 8.25 17.07 2.41
C LEU A 182 9.17 17.92 1.55
N ALA A 183 10.33 17.40 1.20
CA ALA A 183 11.27 18.01 0.26
C ALA A 183 11.24 17.28 -1.08
N SER A 184 11.24 18.04 -2.19
CA SER A 184 11.45 17.52 -3.53
C SER A 184 12.92 17.64 -3.93
N ASP A 185 13.38 16.83 -4.90
CA ASP A 185 14.74 16.92 -5.42
C ASP A 185 15.03 18.35 -5.94
N GLY A 186 15.96 19.05 -5.27
CA GLY A 186 16.35 20.42 -5.60
C GLY A 186 15.32 21.50 -5.29
N GLY A 187 14.18 21.17 -4.63
CA GLY A 187 13.10 22.10 -4.31
C GLY A 187 13.04 22.54 -2.85
N ALA A 188 12.19 23.55 -2.59
CA ALA A 188 11.88 23.96 -1.23
C ALA A 188 11.05 22.87 -0.53
N SER A 189 11.28 22.69 0.77
CA SER A 189 10.45 21.80 1.57
C SER A 189 9.11 22.45 1.94
N GLN A 190 8.00 21.69 1.89
CA GLN A 190 6.70 22.14 2.32
C GLN A 190 6.26 21.40 3.61
N PRO A 191 5.66 22.11 4.57
CA PRO A 191 5.08 21.48 5.73
C PRO A 191 3.77 20.77 5.35
N PHE A 192 3.50 19.63 5.97
CA PHE A 192 2.21 18.95 5.91
C PHE A 192 1.98 18.16 7.19
N THR A 193 0.75 17.71 7.41
CA THR A 193 0.42 16.81 8.51
C THR A 193 0.06 15.46 7.92
N TYR A 194 0.84 14.44 8.23
CA TYR A 194 0.45 13.06 7.93
C TYR A 194 -0.59 12.60 8.94
N VAL A 195 -1.73 12.10 8.46
CA VAL A 195 -2.84 11.65 9.31
C VAL A 195 -2.96 10.15 9.25
N VAL A 196 -2.78 9.49 10.40
CA VAL A 196 -3.12 8.08 10.60
C VAL A 196 -4.62 8.00 10.92
N PRO A 197 -5.43 7.34 10.08
CA PRO A 197 -6.87 7.28 10.31
C PRO A 197 -7.21 6.45 11.55
N ASP A 198 -8.24 6.88 12.28
CA ASP A 198 -8.82 6.11 13.38
C ASP A 198 -9.56 4.85 12.87
N ALA A 199 -9.94 3.97 13.80
CA ALA A 199 -10.61 2.72 13.47
C ALA A 199 -11.97 2.92 12.76
N ASN A 200 -12.69 4.03 13.00
CA ASN A 200 -13.96 4.35 12.33
C ASN A 200 -13.72 4.85 10.91
N GLN A 201 -12.68 5.66 10.71
CA GLN A 201 -12.27 6.16 9.41
C GLN A 201 -11.78 5.02 8.48
N CYS A 202 -11.22 3.94 9.05
CA CYS A 202 -10.89 2.74 8.28
C CYS A 202 -12.14 2.19 7.57
N ALA A 203 -13.30 2.13 8.23
CA ALA A 203 -14.55 1.68 7.64
C ALA A 203 -15.05 2.58 6.50
N GLY A 204 -14.69 3.87 6.49
CA GLY A 204 -15.05 4.81 5.42
C GLY A 204 -14.56 4.37 4.04
N CYS A 205 -13.34 3.80 3.97
CA CYS A 205 -12.76 3.26 2.75
C CYS A 205 -12.90 1.73 2.64
N HIS A 206 -12.73 1.02 3.77
CA HIS A 206 -12.63 -0.44 3.82
C HIS A 206 -13.98 -1.15 4.00
N ALA A 207 -15.12 -0.45 4.11
CA ALA A 207 -16.41 -1.10 4.14
C ALA A 207 -16.71 -1.75 2.78
N ASP A 208 -16.95 -3.06 2.80
CA ASP A 208 -17.34 -3.82 1.60
C ASP A 208 -18.67 -3.34 1.03
N ASN A 209 -19.56 -3.00 1.94
CA ASN A 209 -20.83 -2.36 1.68
C ASN A 209 -21.02 -1.29 2.75
N HIS A 210 -21.22 -0.03 2.34
CA HIS A 210 -21.30 1.09 3.28
C HIS A 210 -22.47 0.97 4.28
N THR A 211 -23.50 0.20 3.94
CA THR A 211 -24.65 -0.09 4.83
C THR A 211 -24.30 -1.10 5.90
N GLN A 212 -23.56 -2.15 5.54
CA GLN A 212 -23.15 -3.22 6.48
C GLN A 212 -21.91 -2.87 7.29
N LYS A 213 -21.07 -1.96 6.79
CA LYS A 213 -19.81 -1.50 7.39
C LYS A 213 -18.83 -2.63 7.75
N ALA A 214 -18.97 -3.81 7.12
CA ALA A 214 -18.03 -4.89 7.30
C ALA A 214 -16.69 -4.54 6.67
N ILE A 215 -15.63 -4.55 7.45
CA ILE A 215 -14.28 -4.28 6.96
C ILE A 215 -13.86 -5.35 5.95
N ALA A 216 -13.31 -4.91 4.82
CA ALA A 216 -12.68 -5.76 3.82
C ALA A 216 -11.41 -5.10 3.27
N PRO A 217 -10.41 -5.87 2.82
CA PRO A 217 -9.26 -5.28 2.15
C PRO A 217 -9.69 -4.63 0.83
N LEU A 218 -9.19 -3.44 0.54
CA LEU A 218 -9.36 -2.78 -0.76
C LEU A 218 -8.65 -3.53 -1.89
N GLY A 219 -7.61 -4.22 -1.54
CA GLY A 219 -6.78 -5.10 -2.34
C GLY A 219 -5.91 -5.99 -1.45
N PRO A 220 -5.04 -6.78 -2.07
CA PRO A 220 -4.75 -6.83 -3.49
C PRO A 220 -5.87 -7.52 -4.30
N ARG A 221 -6.05 -7.07 -5.55
CA ARG A 221 -6.90 -7.70 -6.55
C ARG A 221 -6.03 -8.26 -7.67
N ALA A 222 -6.49 -9.29 -8.36
CA ALA A 222 -5.70 -9.93 -9.41
C ALA A 222 -5.16 -8.94 -10.44
N ARG A 223 -6.02 -8.04 -10.94
CA ARG A 223 -5.62 -7.02 -11.92
C ARG A 223 -4.55 -6.05 -11.44
N HIS A 224 -4.46 -5.81 -10.12
CA HIS A 224 -3.45 -4.92 -9.53
C HIS A 224 -2.12 -5.65 -9.29
N LEU A 225 -2.16 -6.98 -9.04
CA LEU A 225 -0.99 -7.83 -8.84
C LEU A 225 -0.39 -8.39 -10.13
N ASN A 226 -1.11 -8.27 -11.26
CA ASN A 226 -0.65 -8.82 -12.53
C ASN A 226 0.51 -7.97 -13.09
N LYS A 227 1.66 -8.01 -12.41
CA LYS A 227 2.95 -7.40 -12.77
C LYS A 227 4.08 -8.23 -12.18
N ASP A 228 5.28 -8.04 -12.73
CA ASP A 228 6.48 -8.64 -12.18
C ASP A 228 6.94 -7.90 -10.92
N TYR A 229 7.47 -8.65 -9.98
CA TYR A 229 8.09 -8.17 -8.75
C TYR A 229 9.48 -8.80 -8.60
N ALA A 230 10.43 -8.03 -8.09
CA ALA A 230 11.79 -8.50 -7.86
C ALA A 230 11.89 -9.24 -6.51
N TYR A 231 11.54 -10.52 -6.51
CA TYR A 231 11.75 -11.38 -5.35
C TYR A 231 13.24 -11.79 -5.22
N ALA A 232 13.68 -12.25 -4.06
CA ALA A 232 15.02 -12.80 -3.89
C ALA A 232 15.33 -13.95 -4.84
N SER A 233 14.30 -14.72 -5.22
CA SER A 233 14.40 -15.80 -6.23
C SER A 233 14.52 -15.30 -7.68
N GLY A 234 14.44 -14.00 -7.92
CA GLY A 234 14.41 -13.37 -9.24
C GLY A 234 13.08 -12.70 -9.57
N ALA A 235 13.06 -11.90 -10.64
CA ALA A 235 11.84 -11.23 -11.07
C ALA A 235 10.83 -12.24 -11.60
N GLN A 236 9.60 -12.17 -11.09
CA GLN A 236 8.50 -13.07 -11.43
C GLN A 236 7.17 -12.36 -11.30
N ASN A 237 6.18 -12.74 -12.14
CA ASN A 237 4.81 -12.25 -11.96
C ASN A 237 4.26 -12.66 -10.59
N GLN A 238 3.69 -11.69 -9.86
CA GLN A 238 3.27 -11.88 -8.48
C GLN A 238 2.19 -12.96 -8.31
N LEU A 239 1.25 -13.07 -9.23
CA LEU A 239 0.19 -14.09 -9.18
C LEU A 239 0.76 -15.50 -9.34
N LEU A 240 1.72 -15.67 -10.27
CA LEU A 240 2.42 -16.94 -10.48
C LEU A 240 3.33 -17.27 -9.29
N HIS A 241 3.98 -16.27 -8.72
CA HIS A 241 4.77 -16.44 -7.49
C HIS A 241 3.91 -16.92 -6.33
N TRP A 242 2.76 -16.25 -6.07
CA TRP A 242 1.83 -16.66 -5.02
C TRP A 242 1.28 -18.07 -5.24
N GLN A 243 1.01 -18.45 -6.49
CA GLN A 243 0.61 -19.83 -6.81
C GLN A 243 1.75 -20.81 -6.51
N GLN A 244 2.98 -20.49 -6.90
CA GLN A 244 4.15 -21.34 -6.71
C GLN A 244 4.46 -21.60 -5.23
N ILE A 245 4.34 -20.58 -4.37
CA ILE A 245 4.56 -20.71 -2.92
C ILE A 245 3.34 -21.25 -2.16
N GLY A 246 2.24 -21.59 -2.86
CA GLY A 246 1.03 -22.13 -2.28
C GLY A 246 0.09 -21.09 -1.66
N TYR A 247 0.30 -19.79 -1.89
CA TYR A 247 -0.55 -18.72 -1.36
C TYR A 247 -1.77 -18.42 -2.22
N LEU A 248 -1.81 -18.88 -3.48
CA LEU A 248 -2.95 -18.64 -4.37
C LEU A 248 -3.29 -19.92 -5.15
N SER A 249 -4.57 -20.26 -5.19
CA SER A 249 -5.12 -21.38 -5.91
C SER A 249 -6.25 -20.95 -6.85
N GLY A 250 -6.59 -21.79 -7.84
CA GLY A 250 -7.73 -21.54 -8.72
C GLY A 250 -7.48 -20.44 -9.77
N LEU A 251 -6.22 -20.11 -10.09
CA LEU A 251 -5.90 -19.20 -11.20
C LEU A 251 -6.46 -19.73 -12.53
N PRO A 252 -7.14 -18.90 -13.33
CA PRO A 252 -7.50 -19.24 -14.71
C PRO A 252 -6.24 -19.28 -15.58
N ALA A 253 -6.41 -19.51 -16.91
CA ALA A 253 -5.32 -19.29 -17.85
C ALA A 253 -4.75 -17.87 -17.70
N PHE A 254 -3.43 -17.76 -17.67
CA PHE A 254 -2.77 -16.49 -17.29
C PHE A 254 -3.20 -15.31 -18.18
N GLU A 255 -3.40 -15.57 -19.48
CA GLU A 255 -3.82 -14.59 -20.48
C GLU A 255 -5.24 -14.07 -20.25
N ALA A 256 -6.05 -14.78 -19.46
CA ALA A 256 -7.40 -14.37 -19.09
C ALA A 256 -7.43 -13.49 -17.83
N ILE A 257 -6.31 -13.36 -17.13
CA ILE A 257 -6.25 -12.55 -15.91
C ILE A 257 -6.16 -11.07 -16.29
N PRO A 258 -7.10 -10.23 -15.83
CA PRO A 258 -7.05 -8.80 -16.15
C PRO A 258 -5.79 -8.15 -15.56
N ARG A 259 -5.32 -7.08 -16.22
CA ARG A 259 -4.19 -6.27 -15.79
C ARG A 259 -4.54 -4.80 -15.84
N ASN A 260 -4.40 -4.10 -14.72
CA ASN A 260 -4.48 -2.65 -14.70
C ASN A 260 -3.21 -2.02 -15.33
N ALA A 261 -3.39 -0.87 -15.96
CA ALA A 261 -2.27 -0.06 -16.41
C ALA A 261 -1.45 0.46 -15.22
N ASP A 262 -0.18 0.74 -15.46
CA ASP A 262 0.58 1.66 -14.63
C ASP A 262 0.23 3.09 -15.08
N PHE A 263 -0.26 3.91 -14.18
CA PHE A 263 -0.68 5.29 -14.52
C PHE A 263 0.51 6.16 -14.97
N ALA A 264 1.72 5.82 -14.52
CA ALA A 264 2.95 6.54 -14.83
C ALA A 264 3.59 6.11 -16.16
N ASP A 265 3.20 4.96 -16.72
CA ASP A 265 3.74 4.45 -17.98
C ASP A 265 3.20 5.24 -19.19
N ALA A 266 4.00 6.19 -19.68
CA ALA A 266 3.62 7.06 -20.79
C ALA A 266 3.42 6.35 -22.13
N ASP A 267 3.91 5.11 -22.29
CA ASP A 267 3.74 4.31 -23.49
C ASP A 267 2.32 3.68 -23.57
N LEU A 268 1.60 3.65 -22.45
CA LEU A 268 0.22 3.16 -22.42
C LEU A 268 -0.79 4.24 -22.81
N PRO A 269 -1.94 3.85 -23.41
CA PRO A 269 -3.00 4.77 -23.78
C PRO A 269 -3.48 5.61 -22.57
N LEU A 270 -3.64 6.91 -22.77
CA LEU A 270 -4.02 7.88 -21.75
C LEU A 270 -5.31 7.49 -21.00
N GLU A 271 -6.34 7.02 -21.73
CA GLU A 271 -7.59 6.51 -21.14
C GLU A 271 -7.35 5.35 -20.17
N MET A 272 -6.47 4.39 -20.53
CA MET A 272 -6.14 3.24 -19.65
C MET A 272 -5.44 3.70 -18.39
N ARG A 273 -4.51 4.64 -18.50
CA ARG A 273 -3.76 5.22 -17.37
C ARG A 273 -4.70 5.97 -16.43
N ALA A 274 -5.53 6.85 -16.96
CA ALA A 274 -6.50 7.61 -16.18
C ALA A 274 -7.53 6.69 -15.48
N ARG A 275 -8.04 5.68 -16.19
CA ARG A 275 -8.99 4.70 -15.62
C ARG A 275 -8.34 3.85 -14.51
N ALA A 276 -7.08 3.43 -14.67
CA ALA A 276 -6.36 2.71 -13.63
C ALA A 276 -6.12 3.58 -12.39
N TYR A 277 -5.80 4.86 -12.58
CA TYR A 277 -5.66 5.83 -11.50
C TYR A 277 -6.98 6.03 -10.74
N LEU A 278 -8.09 6.21 -11.46
CA LEU A 278 -9.43 6.39 -10.87
C LEU A 278 -9.91 5.13 -10.14
N ASP A 279 -9.65 3.93 -10.68
CA ASP A 279 -10.02 2.67 -10.05
C ASP A 279 -9.40 2.52 -8.66
N ILE A 280 -8.08 2.72 -8.55
CA ILE A 280 -7.37 2.50 -7.29
C ILE A 280 -7.58 3.64 -6.26
N ASN A 281 -7.68 4.89 -6.71
CA ASN A 281 -7.76 6.05 -5.83
C ASN A 281 -9.20 6.47 -5.48
N CYS A 282 -10.18 6.12 -6.31
CA CYS A 282 -11.55 6.59 -6.19
C CYS A 282 -12.59 5.45 -6.21
N GLY A 283 -12.34 4.40 -7.01
CA GLY A 283 -13.30 3.33 -7.28
C GLY A 283 -13.75 2.54 -6.06
N HIS A 284 -12.95 2.51 -4.99
CA HIS A 284 -13.34 1.83 -3.76
C HIS A 284 -14.50 2.52 -3.00
N CYS A 285 -14.67 3.84 -3.16
CA CYS A 285 -15.83 4.58 -2.66
C CYS A 285 -16.87 4.82 -3.78
N HIS A 286 -16.42 5.13 -5.01
CA HIS A 286 -17.25 5.43 -6.15
C HIS A 286 -17.60 4.17 -6.96
N ASN A 287 -18.38 3.28 -6.35
CA ASN A 287 -18.94 2.06 -6.94
C ASN A 287 -20.34 1.82 -6.36
N PRO A 288 -21.16 0.90 -6.93
CA PRO A 288 -22.56 0.71 -6.51
C PRO A 288 -22.78 0.28 -5.05
N ALA A 289 -21.75 -0.21 -4.35
CA ALA A 289 -21.83 -0.62 -2.95
C ALA A 289 -20.98 0.28 -2.02
N GLY A 290 -20.21 1.21 -2.59
CA GLY A 290 -19.26 2.05 -1.86
C GLY A 290 -19.90 3.24 -1.16
N ALA A 291 -19.13 3.92 -0.33
CA ALA A 291 -19.59 5.06 0.48
C ALA A 291 -20.10 6.26 -0.35
N ALA A 292 -19.71 6.37 -1.61
CA ALA A 292 -20.13 7.44 -2.52
C ALA A 292 -21.13 6.98 -3.59
N ASP A 293 -21.86 5.88 -3.39
CA ASP A 293 -22.84 5.32 -4.30
C ASP A 293 -23.94 6.32 -4.68
N THR A 294 -24.44 7.10 -3.70
CA THR A 294 -25.47 8.12 -3.86
C THR A 294 -25.07 9.26 -4.78
N SER A 295 -23.78 9.49 -4.98
CA SER A 295 -23.29 10.48 -5.95
C SER A 295 -23.64 10.11 -7.40
N GLY A 296 -23.87 8.81 -7.66
CA GLY A 296 -24.05 8.24 -8.98
C GLY A 296 -22.84 8.41 -9.89
N LEU A 297 -21.68 8.83 -9.35
CA LEU A 297 -20.39 8.85 -10.03
C LEU A 297 -19.67 7.52 -9.73
N MET A 298 -19.41 6.73 -10.78
CA MET A 298 -18.84 5.39 -10.67
C MET A 298 -17.48 5.36 -11.36
N LEU A 299 -16.42 5.12 -10.58
CA LEU A 299 -15.04 5.26 -11.05
C LEU A 299 -14.25 3.94 -10.98
N HIS A 300 -14.92 2.84 -10.68
CA HIS A 300 -14.32 1.51 -10.70
C HIS A 300 -14.02 1.04 -12.13
N HIS A 301 -13.09 0.12 -12.29
CA HIS A 301 -12.53 -0.30 -13.59
C HIS A 301 -13.58 -0.81 -14.59
N SER A 302 -14.62 -1.52 -14.13
CA SER A 302 -15.61 -2.15 -14.99
C SER A 302 -16.74 -1.22 -15.46
N GLU A 303 -16.78 0.03 -14.97
CA GLU A 303 -17.82 0.98 -15.42
C GLU A 303 -17.58 1.41 -16.88
N GLN A 304 -18.60 1.28 -17.72
CA GLN A 304 -18.55 1.62 -19.13
C GLN A 304 -19.52 2.74 -19.52
N ASP A 305 -20.51 3.03 -18.67
CA ASP A 305 -21.44 4.14 -18.91
C ASP A 305 -20.71 5.48 -18.71
N ARG A 306 -20.51 6.20 -19.81
CA ARG A 306 -19.79 7.47 -19.80
C ARG A 306 -20.43 8.50 -18.88
N ARG A 307 -21.77 8.51 -18.74
CA ARG A 307 -22.45 9.43 -17.84
C ARG A 307 -22.19 9.07 -16.38
N ARG A 308 -22.21 7.77 -16.05
CA ARG A 308 -21.84 7.31 -14.69
C ARG A 308 -20.38 7.54 -14.40
N LEU A 309 -19.49 7.50 -15.39
CA LEU A 309 -18.10 7.92 -15.29
C LEU A 309 -17.93 9.44 -15.08
N GLY A 310 -18.99 10.22 -15.21
CA GLY A 310 -18.98 11.64 -14.92
C GLY A 310 -19.13 12.57 -16.11
N LEU A 311 -19.11 12.08 -17.37
CA LEU A 311 -19.20 12.92 -18.55
C LEU A 311 -20.55 13.63 -18.61
N CYS A 312 -20.53 14.95 -18.59
CA CYS A 312 -21.71 15.84 -18.57
C CYS A 312 -22.73 15.46 -17.46
N LYS A 313 -22.24 14.88 -16.37
CA LYS A 313 -23.07 14.46 -15.24
C LYS A 313 -23.14 15.61 -14.23
N PRO A 314 -24.31 16.18 -13.95
CA PRO A 314 -24.45 17.15 -12.88
C PRO A 314 -24.22 16.48 -11.51
N PRO A 315 -23.71 17.20 -10.51
CA PRO A 315 -23.58 16.67 -9.16
C PRO A 315 -24.97 16.44 -8.55
N VAL A 316 -25.09 15.46 -7.66
CA VAL A 316 -26.33 15.20 -6.91
C VAL A 316 -26.43 16.13 -5.70
N ALA A 317 -25.35 16.23 -4.91
CA ALA A 317 -25.31 17.05 -3.70
C ALA A 317 -23.86 17.42 -3.38
N ALA A 318 -23.22 18.25 -4.21
CA ALA A 318 -21.82 18.60 -4.01
C ALA A 318 -21.60 19.84 -3.11
N GLY A 319 -22.64 20.68 -2.94
CA GLY A 319 -22.50 21.92 -2.18
C GLY A 319 -21.31 22.77 -2.67
N THR A 320 -20.51 23.29 -1.75
CA THR A 320 -19.26 24.02 -2.04
C THR A 320 -18.23 23.15 -2.75
N GLY A 321 -18.31 21.82 -2.62
CA GLY A 321 -17.44 20.88 -3.33
C GLY A 321 -17.63 20.85 -4.84
N SER A 322 -18.64 21.54 -5.41
CA SER A 322 -18.76 21.78 -6.85
C SER A 322 -17.80 22.84 -7.37
N GLY A 323 -17.36 23.78 -6.52
CA GLY A 323 -16.58 24.94 -6.91
C GLY A 323 -17.27 25.74 -8.02
N ASP A 324 -18.59 25.88 -7.94
CA ASP A 324 -19.48 26.53 -8.92
C ASP A 324 -19.50 25.89 -10.32
N ARG A 325 -18.97 24.67 -10.46
CA ARG A 325 -18.94 23.90 -11.71
C ARG A 325 -20.21 23.09 -11.88
N ARG A 326 -20.62 22.92 -13.15
CA ARG A 326 -21.92 22.31 -13.47
C ARG A 326 -21.88 20.78 -13.61
N PHE A 327 -20.72 20.22 -14.01
CA PHE A 327 -20.62 18.81 -14.36
C PHE A 327 -19.40 18.16 -13.74
N ALA A 328 -19.49 16.87 -13.48
CA ALA A 328 -18.38 16.10 -12.92
C ALA A 328 -17.18 16.08 -13.87
N ILE A 329 -17.40 15.85 -15.16
CA ILE A 329 -16.40 15.96 -16.23
C ILE A 329 -17.02 16.74 -17.41
N VAL A 330 -16.32 17.78 -17.87
CA VAL A 330 -16.63 18.53 -19.08
C VAL A 330 -15.58 18.16 -20.14
N PRO A 331 -15.94 17.41 -21.19
CA PRO A 331 -14.99 17.03 -22.25
C PRO A 331 -14.28 18.23 -22.84
N GLY A 332 -12.96 18.16 -22.97
CA GLY A 332 -12.09 19.24 -23.45
C GLY A 332 -11.79 20.35 -22.43
N HIS A 333 -12.46 20.38 -21.27
CA HIS A 333 -12.41 21.49 -20.31
C HIS A 333 -12.13 20.96 -18.87
N PRO A 334 -10.90 20.58 -18.54
CA PRO A 334 -10.55 20.12 -17.21
C PRO A 334 -10.77 21.19 -16.12
N GLU A 335 -10.61 22.47 -16.42
CA GLU A 335 -10.82 23.60 -15.50
C GLU A 335 -12.30 23.77 -15.10
N ASP A 336 -13.24 23.35 -15.95
CA ASP A 336 -14.68 23.41 -15.71
C ASP A 336 -15.24 22.12 -15.10
N SER A 337 -14.37 21.13 -14.85
CA SER A 337 -14.74 19.81 -14.33
C SER A 337 -14.65 19.78 -12.79
N ILE A 338 -15.72 19.29 -12.12
CA ILE A 338 -15.74 19.11 -10.66
C ILE A 338 -14.65 18.12 -10.23
N LEU A 339 -14.40 17.09 -11.04
CA LEU A 339 -13.39 16.06 -10.73
C LEU A 339 -12.02 16.68 -10.50
N THR A 340 -11.53 17.49 -11.44
CA THR A 340 -10.22 18.17 -11.32
C THR A 340 -10.19 19.14 -10.15
N PHE A 341 -11.25 19.95 -10.00
CA PHE A 341 -11.34 20.87 -8.86
C PHE A 341 -11.20 20.15 -7.51
N ARG A 342 -11.89 19.02 -7.33
CA ARG A 342 -11.85 18.30 -6.05
C ARG A 342 -10.53 17.58 -5.80
N VAL A 343 -9.88 17.03 -6.83
CA VAL A 343 -8.58 16.36 -6.66
C VAL A 343 -7.44 17.36 -6.45
N GLU A 344 -7.57 18.59 -6.95
CA GLU A 344 -6.64 19.71 -6.74
C GLU A 344 -6.84 20.41 -5.38
N SER A 345 -8.03 20.31 -4.79
CA SER A 345 -8.33 20.97 -3.52
C SER A 345 -7.66 20.28 -2.34
N THR A 346 -7.19 21.08 -1.38
CA THR A 346 -6.80 20.64 -0.03
C THR A 346 -7.80 21.12 1.04
N ASP A 347 -8.87 21.81 0.64
CA ASP A 347 -9.96 22.20 1.53
C ASP A 347 -10.75 20.94 1.94
N PRO A 348 -10.86 20.61 3.23
CA PRO A 348 -11.62 19.44 3.70
C PRO A 348 -13.09 19.41 3.23
N GLY A 349 -13.70 20.57 2.95
CA GLY A 349 -15.07 20.66 2.43
C GLY A 349 -15.20 20.38 0.93
N ALA A 350 -14.09 20.30 0.20
CA ALA A 350 -14.08 20.13 -1.25
C ALA A 350 -13.18 18.99 -1.75
N MET A 351 -12.09 18.69 -1.04
CA MET A 351 -11.07 17.76 -1.53
C MET A 351 -11.62 16.33 -1.73
N MET A 352 -11.04 15.63 -2.72
CA MET A 352 -11.21 14.18 -2.94
C MET A 352 -9.85 13.53 -3.21
N PRO A 353 -9.58 12.36 -2.62
CA PRO A 353 -10.31 11.71 -1.52
C PRO A 353 -10.45 12.56 -0.26
N GLU A 354 -11.52 12.37 0.49
CA GLU A 354 -11.78 13.09 1.75
C GLU A 354 -10.86 12.66 2.90
N LEU A 355 -10.32 11.45 2.81
CA LEU A 355 -9.45 10.81 3.79
C LEU A 355 -8.19 10.29 3.10
N GLY A 356 -7.12 10.16 3.90
CA GLY A 356 -5.88 9.50 3.47
C GLY A 356 -4.91 10.38 2.69
N ARG A 357 -5.16 11.69 2.61
CA ARG A 357 -4.23 12.68 2.08
C ARG A 357 -4.38 14.04 2.73
N SER A 358 -3.31 14.80 2.76
CA SER A 358 -3.22 16.23 3.10
C SER A 358 -2.66 17.04 1.93
N LEU A 359 -1.92 16.37 1.04
CA LEU A 359 -1.28 16.97 -0.13
C LEU A 359 -2.04 16.65 -1.43
N VAL A 360 -1.78 17.44 -2.46
CA VAL A 360 -2.25 17.17 -3.82
C VAL A 360 -1.30 16.16 -4.49
N HIS A 361 -1.86 15.18 -5.18
CA HIS A 361 -1.10 14.29 -6.06
C HIS A 361 -0.89 14.95 -7.42
N GLU A 362 0.18 15.69 -7.59
CA GLU A 362 0.39 16.53 -8.78
C GLU A 362 0.40 15.73 -10.08
N GLU A 363 1.03 14.54 -10.09
CA GLU A 363 1.10 13.65 -11.24
C GLU A 363 -0.29 13.08 -11.61
N GLY A 364 -1.06 12.71 -10.59
CA GLY A 364 -2.43 12.24 -10.77
C GLY A 364 -3.35 13.33 -11.30
N VAL A 365 -3.21 14.54 -10.78
CA VAL A 365 -3.95 15.72 -11.28
C VAL A 365 -3.57 16.03 -12.74
N ALA A 366 -2.27 16.05 -13.06
CA ALA A 366 -1.80 16.27 -14.42
C ALA A 366 -2.37 15.24 -15.40
N LEU A 367 -2.34 13.95 -15.03
CA LEU A 367 -2.92 12.88 -15.82
C LEU A 367 -4.43 13.07 -16.07
N LEU A 368 -5.19 13.41 -15.04
CA LEU A 368 -6.64 13.61 -15.17
C LEU A 368 -6.97 14.84 -16.02
N ARG A 369 -6.21 15.91 -15.89
CA ARG A 369 -6.35 17.11 -16.73
C ARG A 369 -6.06 16.80 -18.19
N GLU A 370 -4.98 16.10 -18.47
CA GLU A 370 -4.61 15.69 -19.84
C GLU A 370 -5.69 14.78 -20.44
N TRP A 371 -6.16 13.80 -19.67
CA TRP A 371 -7.22 12.89 -20.10
C TRP A 371 -8.51 13.62 -20.45
N ILE A 372 -8.97 14.54 -19.60
CA ILE A 372 -10.19 15.32 -19.85
C ILE A 372 -10.01 16.26 -21.03
N ALA A 373 -8.85 16.93 -21.15
CA ALA A 373 -8.54 17.82 -22.25
C ALA A 373 -8.56 17.10 -23.63
N ALA A 374 -8.14 15.83 -23.64
CA ALA A 374 -8.15 15.02 -24.87
C ALA A 374 -9.53 14.46 -25.24
N MET A 375 -10.55 14.58 -24.37
CA MET A 375 -11.89 14.06 -24.64
C MET A 375 -12.62 14.89 -25.71
N PRO A 376 -13.16 14.26 -26.77
CA PRO A 376 -14.01 14.95 -27.72
C PRO A 376 -15.42 15.18 -27.14
N GLY A 377 -16.08 16.26 -27.60
CA GLY A 377 -17.46 16.59 -27.25
C GLY A 377 -17.60 17.85 -26.42
N ASN A 378 -18.81 18.12 -26.02
CA ASN A 378 -19.20 19.21 -25.12
C ASN A 378 -20.40 18.82 -24.29
N CYS A 379 -20.67 19.57 -23.24
CA CYS A 379 -21.89 19.42 -22.43
C CYS A 379 -22.88 20.53 -22.86
N SER A 380 -23.90 20.14 -23.57
CA SER A 380 -25.03 21.03 -23.97
C SER A 380 -26.06 21.19 -22.87
#